data_6bba7870e9c3c39ae6fa2e0e188ea4d3
#
_entry.id   6bba7870e9c3c39ae6fa2e0e188ea4d3
#
_cell.length_a   1.000
_cell.length_b   1.000
_cell.length_c   1.000
_cell.angle_alpha   90.00
_cell.angle_beta   90.00
_cell.angle_gamma   90.00
#
_symmetry.space_group_name_H-M   'P 1'
#
loop_
_entity.id
_entity.type
_entity.pdbx_description
1 polymer ?
#
loop_
_entity_poly.entity_id
_entity_poly.type
_entity_poly.pdbx_seq_one_letter_code
_entity_poly.pdbx_strand_id
1 'polypeptide(L)'
;QVSGVEYKSGEADTDVSIRIITDHLRSMTFMIGDGITPGNEGREYVLRRLIRRAARHGRLLGIEGPFLSKLCGRVIDVSANAYPELEKRRVMIGKIVAAEEDRFAATIDQGTRIINGYIDDLKSSGKTVLDGESAFKLHDTYGFPIDLTREILEESGFSVDVKGFEAAMAEQKERSHVEQAMEGAGWDEASNAFVHGEETEFTGYDTLVTFGTVKSIFRDQQPLSSVKEGETCMVVLDKTPFYAESGGQASDEGYMYNDGCALQVLEVKKMGKAFVHKAVMLSGELKVGDSVEAMPLAIQRNRTSANHTATHLLHKALQEVLGDHVKQAGSSVTKDGLRFDFNHFQAMTKEEIDSVEDMVNNKISHFLDVTTEVMSAKDAAKTGATALFGEKYGDTVRVVSIGDYSCELCGGTHVKNSGQIGAFKILGESGVASGVRRIEAVTGMGIFEKYNEDEALISDVSGILKAKRDMIADKAAALTDEVKALRKEVEELKKAEMNKGLGSLIDEAAEVNGVKLITKHFDDYSINDLRGLSDQIKAENKGIAMVFAAVSGGKVTFLVSLSDDVVEKGYHAGKMIKEI
;
A
#
# COMPACT_ATOMS: atom_id res chain seq x y z
N GLN A 1 36.04 -6.72 -14.82
CA GLN A 1 35.60 -6.37 -16.20
C GLN A 1 34.48 -5.32 -16.18
N VAL A 2 33.49 -5.42 -15.27
CA VAL A 2 32.35 -4.48 -15.24
C VAL A 2 32.79 -3.10 -14.72
N SER A 3 33.62 -3.06 -13.67
CA SER A 3 34.12 -1.81 -13.07
C SER A 3 35.38 -1.26 -13.72
N GLY A 4 36.06 -2.03 -14.57
CA GLY A 4 37.40 -1.67 -15.06
C GLY A 4 38.52 -1.70 -14.01
N VAL A 5 38.20 -1.99 -12.74
CA VAL A 5 39.14 -2.06 -11.62
C VAL A 5 39.74 -3.47 -11.52
N GLU A 6 41.06 -3.55 -11.36
CA GLU A 6 41.79 -4.81 -11.20
C GLU A 6 41.81 -5.22 -9.73
N TYR A 7 41.47 -6.48 -9.46
CA TYR A 7 41.57 -7.09 -8.12
C TYR A 7 43.01 -7.47 -7.81
N LYS A 8 43.60 -6.90 -6.75
CA LYS A 8 45.00 -7.11 -6.37
C LYS A 8 45.21 -7.97 -5.12
N SER A 9 44.13 -8.56 -4.58
CA SER A 9 44.14 -9.37 -3.35
C SER A 9 44.68 -8.64 -2.11
N GLY A 10 44.49 -7.30 -2.09
CA GLY A 10 44.98 -6.44 -1.02
C GLY A 10 43.89 -5.96 -0.04
N GLU A 11 44.26 -5.01 0.80
CA GLU A 11 43.38 -4.35 1.79
C GLU A 11 42.81 -3.02 1.26
N ALA A 12 43.05 -2.67 -0.02
CA ALA A 12 42.52 -1.45 -0.63
C ALA A 12 40.99 -1.50 -0.67
N ASP A 13 40.31 -0.37 -0.48
CA ASP A 13 38.84 -0.24 -0.48
C ASP A 13 38.18 -0.80 -1.74
N THR A 14 38.87 -0.70 -2.88
CA THR A 14 38.44 -1.30 -4.15
C THR A 14 38.42 -2.82 -4.10
N ASP A 15 39.45 -3.45 -3.51
CA ASP A 15 39.52 -4.90 -3.34
C ASP A 15 38.48 -5.40 -2.34
N VAL A 16 38.25 -4.65 -1.26
CA VAL A 16 37.18 -4.91 -0.29
C VAL A 16 35.83 -4.88 -0.97
N SER A 17 35.55 -3.86 -1.76
CA SER A 17 34.29 -3.70 -2.51
C SER A 17 34.06 -4.86 -3.47
N ILE A 18 35.09 -5.30 -4.20
CA ILE A 18 35.00 -6.46 -5.11
C ILE A 18 34.65 -7.75 -4.35
N ARG A 19 35.29 -8.00 -3.19
CA ARG A 19 34.99 -9.15 -2.34
C ARG A 19 33.54 -9.14 -1.84
N ILE A 20 33.07 -8.01 -1.33
CA ILE A 20 31.70 -7.85 -0.86
C ILE A 20 30.70 -8.13 -1.98
N ILE A 21 30.88 -7.52 -3.15
CA ILE A 21 29.99 -7.76 -4.29
C ILE A 21 29.99 -9.24 -4.67
N THR A 22 31.14 -9.89 -4.75
CA THR A 22 31.25 -11.30 -5.16
C THR A 22 30.58 -12.26 -4.20
N ASP A 23 30.79 -12.05 -2.88
CA ASP A 23 30.17 -12.84 -1.82
C ASP A 23 28.64 -12.67 -1.83
N HIS A 24 28.18 -11.43 -1.89
CA HIS A 24 26.76 -11.11 -1.87
C HIS A 24 26.04 -11.59 -3.13
N LEU A 25 26.67 -11.51 -4.31
CA LEU A 25 26.13 -12.05 -5.55
C LEU A 25 25.80 -13.54 -5.45
N ARG A 26 26.72 -14.32 -4.87
CA ARG A 26 26.49 -15.74 -4.65
C ARG A 26 25.31 -15.94 -3.69
N SER A 27 25.35 -15.29 -2.56
CA SER A 27 24.32 -15.43 -1.52
C SER A 27 22.94 -15.05 -2.03
N MET A 28 22.78 -13.87 -2.70
CA MET A 28 21.49 -13.42 -3.22
C MET A 28 20.96 -14.34 -4.34
N THR A 29 21.83 -14.84 -5.21
CA THR A 29 21.43 -15.76 -6.29
C THR A 29 20.83 -17.04 -5.72
N PHE A 30 21.47 -17.65 -4.73
CA PHE A 30 20.97 -18.86 -4.09
C PHE A 30 19.71 -18.61 -3.26
N MET A 31 19.67 -17.54 -2.45
CA MET A 31 18.48 -17.19 -1.66
C MET A 31 17.25 -17.00 -2.54
N ILE A 32 17.41 -16.30 -3.67
CA ILE A 32 16.29 -16.13 -4.63
C ILE A 32 15.98 -17.47 -5.32
N GLY A 33 17.01 -18.25 -5.62
CA GLY A 33 16.88 -19.62 -6.13
C GLY A 33 16.05 -20.51 -5.21
N ASP A 34 16.14 -20.32 -3.90
CA ASP A 34 15.33 -21.01 -2.87
C ASP A 34 13.95 -20.37 -2.64
N GLY A 35 13.59 -19.35 -3.44
CA GLY A 35 12.27 -18.71 -3.40
C GLY A 35 12.13 -17.59 -2.37
N ILE A 36 13.24 -17.01 -1.87
CA ILE A 36 13.22 -15.83 -1.01
C ILE A 36 13.17 -14.58 -1.91
N THR A 37 12.28 -13.65 -1.58
CA THR A 37 12.17 -12.35 -2.24
C THR A 37 12.58 -11.22 -1.29
N PRO A 38 13.07 -10.05 -1.78
CA PRO A 38 13.44 -8.93 -0.91
C PRO A 38 12.23 -8.38 -0.14
N GLY A 39 12.31 -8.36 1.19
CA GLY A 39 11.24 -7.93 2.09
C GLY A 39 11.73 -7.01 3.21
N ASN A 40 10.84 -6.66 4.14
CA ASN A 40 11.13 -5.75 5.25
C ASN A 40 11.51 -6.48 6.56
N GLU A 41 11.25 -7.78 6.66
CA GLU A 41 11.45 -8.55 7.88
C GLU A 41 12.17 -9.89 7.62
N GLY A 42 12.76 -10.45 8.65
CA GLY A 42 13.34 -11.79 8.64
C GLY A 42 14.40 -12.02 7.56
N ARG A 43 14.37 -13.19 6.93
CA ARG A 43 15.30 -13.58 5.85
C ARG A 43 15.15 -12.76 4.58
N GLU A 44 13.99 -12.23 4.33
CA GLU A 44 13.67 -11.37 3.20
C GLU A 44 14.37 -10.02 3.33
N TYR A 45 14.43 -9.45 4.55
CA TYR A 45 15.23 -8.27 4.85
C TYR A 45 16.73 -8.51 4.66
N VAL A 46 17.23 -9.69 5.06
CA VAL A 46 18.63 -10.05 4.83
C VAL A 46 18.97 -10.03 3.35
N LEU A 47 18.13 -10.62 2.49
CA LEU A 47 18.31 -10.61 1.05
C LEU A 47 18.33 -9.17 0.50
N ARG A 48 17.37 -8.35 0.90
CA ARG A 48 17.31 -6.92 0.51
C ARG A 48 18.59 -6.18 0.88
N ARG A 49 19.06 -6.37 2.10
CA ARG A 49 20.31 -5.77 2.59
C ARG A 49 21.52 -6.18 1.76
N LEU A 50 21.65 -7.46 1.40
CA LEU A 50 22.74 -7.95 0.55
C LEU A 50 22.73 -7.29 -0.83
N ILE A 51 21.57 -7.20 -1.48
CA ILE A 51 21.42 -6.53 -2.79
C ILE A 51 21.84 -5.07 -2.70
N ARG A 52 21.29 -4.33 -1.73
CA ARG A 52 21.56 -2.89 -1.56
C ARG A 52 23.01 -2.60 -1.21
N ARG A 53 23.61 -3.43 -0.35
CA ARG A 53 25.03 -3.30 -0.01
C ARG A 53 25.93 -3.55 -1.22
N ALA A 54 25.65 -4.60 -2.00
CA ALA A 54 26.39 -4.87 -3.22
C ALA A 54 26.23 -3.74 -4.26
N ALA A 55 25.03 -3.18 -4.42
CA ALA A 55 24.78 -2.03 -5.31
C ALA A 55 25.57 -0.79 -4.89
N ARG A 56 25.63 -0.48 -3.57
CA ARG A 56 26.46 0.63 -3.05
C ARG A 56 27.94 0.42 -3.37
N HIS A 57 28.49 -0.77 -3.10
CA HIS A 57 29.88 -1.06 -3.41
C HIS A 57 30.18 -0.99 -4.91
N GLY A 58 29.19 -1.27 -5.78
CA GLY A 58 29.30 -1.02 -7.21
C GLY A 58 29.49 0.48 -7.53
N ARG A 59 28.72 1.35 -6.86
CA ARG A 59 28.88 2.82 -7.00
C ARG A 59 30.25 3.29 -6.52
N LEU A 60 30.76 2.74 -5.42
CA LEU A 60 32.13 3.04 -4.94
C LEU A 60 33.21 2.62 -5.93
N LEU A 61 32.96 1.60 -6.75
CA LEU A 61 33.84 1.18 -7.84
C LEU A 61 33.63 1.96 -9.14
N GLY A 62 32.75 2.99 -9.16
CA GLY A 62 32.46 3.79 -10.35
C GLY A 62 31.52 3.10 -11.37
N ILE A 63 30.80 2.06 -10.99
CA ILE A 63 29.83 1.41 -11.90
C ILE A 63 28.57 2.26 -11.96
N GLU A 64 28.22 2.72 -13.16
CA GLU A 64 27.00 3.46 -13.42
C GLU A 64 25.89 2.50 -13.88
N GLY A 65 24.66 2.72 -13.37
CA GLY A 65 23.47 1.91 -13.69
C GLY A 65 23.45 0.51 -13.05
N PRO A 66 22.39 -0.29 -13.35
CA PRO A 66 22.21 -1.62 -12.79
C PRO A 66 23.20 -2.63 -13.41
N PHE A 67 23.81 -3.46 -12.56
CA PHE A 67 24.83 -4.44 -12.97
C PHE A 67 24.70 -5.80 -12.28
N LEU A 68 24.06 -5.86 -11.10
CA LEU A 68 23.98 -7.05 -10.26
C LEU A 68 23.25 -8.20 -10.96
N SER A 69 22.16 -7.90 -11.66
CA SER A 69 21.36 -8.92 -12.38
C SER A 69 22.18 -9.67 -13.42
N LYS A 70 23.07 -8.97 -14.15
CA LYS A 70 23.99 -9.59 -15.14
C LYS A 70 25.00 -10.49 -14.46
N LEU A 71 25.50 -10.08 -13.29
CA LEU A 71 26.49 -10.85 -12.55
C LEU A 71 25.86 -12.07 -11.85
N CYS A 72 24.61 -12.02 -11.43
CA CYS A 72 23.86 -13.20 -10.97
C CYS A 72 23.81 -14.29 -12.08
N GLY A 73 23.64 -13.90 -13.34
CA GLY A 73 23.72 -14.82 -14.48
C GLY A 73 25.04 -15.58 -14.50
N ARG A 74 26.18 -14.94 -14.21
CA ARG A 74 27.49 -15.61 -14.13
C ARG A 74 27.60 -16.57 -12.95
N VAL A 75 26.98 -16.24 -11.80
CA VAL A 75 26.90 -17.18 -10.66
C VAL A 75 26.13 -18.44 -11.06
N ILE A 76 25.03 -18.28 -11.79
CA ILE A 76 24.23 -19.40 -12.29
C ILE A 76 25.07 -20.26 -13.27
N ASP A 77 25.75 -19.63 -14.25
CA ASP A 77 26.60 -20.34 -15.24
C ASP A 77 27.61 -21.28 -14.55
N VAL A 78 28.22 -20.81 -13.46
CA VAL A 78 29.23 -21.59 -12.73
C VAL A 78 28.60 -22.67 -11.83
N SER A 79 27.37 -22.44 -11.36
CA SER A 79 26.72 -23.28 -10.35
C SER A 79 25.72 -24.30 -10.93
N ALA A 80 25.22 -24.09 -12.14
CA ALA A 80 24.10 -24.84 -12.74
C ALA A 80 24.34 -26.35 -12.84
N ASN A 81 25.61 -26.81 -12.99
CA ASN A 81 25.93 -28.23 -13.02
C ASN A 81 25.62 -28.94 -11.70
N ALA A 82 25.81 -28.25 -10.56
CA ALA A 82 25.52 -28.79 -9.23
C ALA A 82 24.12 -28.42 -8.73
N TYR A 83 23.54 -27.32 -9.25
CA TYR A 83 22.27 -26.73 -8.84
C TYR A 83 21.43 -26.36 -10.07
N PRO A 84 20.89 -27.36 -10.80
CA PRO A 84 20.15 -27.14 -12.07
C PRO A 84 18.86 -26.33 -11.89
N GLU A 85 18.33 -26.25 -10.68
CA GLU A 85 17.17 -25.42 -10.32
C GLU A 85 17.44 -23.92 -10.49
N LEU A 86 18.68 -23.48 -10.35
CA LEU A 86 19.05 -22.07 -10.57
C LEU A 86 18.88 -21.69 -12.05
N GLU A 87 19.20 -22.60 -12.96
CA GLU A 87 19.01 -22.36 -14.40
C GLU A 87 17.53 -22.20 -14.74
N LYS A 88 16.66 -23.04 -14.20
CA LYS A 88 15.20 -22.94 -14.39
C LYS A 88 14.64 -21.61 -13.92
N ARG A 89 15.26 -21.01 -12.91
CA ARG A 89 14.83 -19.73 -12.29
C ARG A 89 15.66 -18.53 -12.73
N ARG A 90 16.57 -18.67 -13.70
CA ARG A 90 17.49 -17.62 -14.17
C ARG A 90 16.79 -16.28 -14.46
N VAL A 91 15.71 -16.33 -15.21
CA VAL A 91 14.96 -15.11 -15.62
C VAL A 91 14.34 -14.44 -14.39
N MET A 92 13.75 -15.21 -13.49
CA MET A 92 13.14 -14.70 -12.25
C MET A 92 14.21 -14.08 -11.32
N ILE A 93 15.33 -14.77 -11.10
CA ILE A 93 16.45 -14.27 -10.28
C ILE A 93 16.92 -12.91 -10.82
N GLY A 94 17.14 -12.83 -12.15
CA GLY A 94 17.56 -11.59 -12.80
C GLY A 94 16.56 -10.45 -12.62
N LYS A 95 15.26 -10.71 -12.79
CA LYS A 95 14.20 -9.72 -12.64
C LYS A 95 14.09 -9.20 -11.19
N ILE A 96 14.14 -10.08 -10.19
CA ILE A 96 14.05 -9.71 -8.77
C ILE A 96 15.23 -8.82 -8.37
N VAL A 97 16.45 -9.21 -8.76
CA VAL A 97 17.66 -8.43 -8.46
C VAL A 97 17.61 -7.08 -9.16
N ALA A 98 17.25 -7.05 -10.46
CA ALA A 98 17.14 -5.79 -11.21
C ALA A 98 16.11 -4.84 -10.59
N ALA A 99 14.93 -5.34 -10.24
CA ALA A 99 13.87 -4.52 -9.65
C ALA A 99 14.26 -3.90 -8.29
N GLU A 100 14.99 -4.65 -7.43
CA GLU A 100 15.45 -4.12 -6.15
C GLU A 100 16.65 -3.16 -6.34
N GLU A 101 17.54 -3.44 -7.31
CA GLU A 101 18.65 -2.56 -7.69
C GLU A 101 18.15 -1.23 -8.23
N ASP A 102 17.15 -1.22 -9.11
CA ASP A 102 16.53 -0.02 -9.69
C ASP A 102 15.82 0.81 -8.62
N ARG A 103 15.06 0.17 -7.72
CA ARG A 103 14.42 0.86 -6.58
C ARG A 103 15.45 1.52 -5.68
N PHE A 104 16.56 0.84 -5.41
CA PHE A 104 17.60 1.37 -4.55
C PHE A 104 18.39 2.48 -5.23
N ALA A 105 18.61 2.39 -6.55
CA ALA A 105 19.26 3.45 -7.32
C ALA A 105 18.54 4.80 -7.20
N ALA A 106 17.21 4.80 -7.11
CA ALA A 106 16.41 6.00 -6.91
C ALA A 106 16.62 6.64 -5.52
N THR A 107 16.96 5.85 -4.51
CA THR A 107 17.08 6.30 -3.11
C THR A 107 18.52 6.51 -2.64
N ILE A 108 19.50 5.80 -3.24
CA ILE A 108 20.89 5.82 -2.78
C ILE A 108 21.52 7.21 -2.90
N ASP A 109 21.30 7.93 -4.00
CA ASP A 109 21.90 9.25 -4.23
C ASP A 109 21.32 10.29 -3.28
N GLN A 110 20.04 10.20 -2.96
CA GLN A 110 19.36 11.08 -2.01
C GLN A 110 19.77 10.74 -0.57
N GLY A 111 19.73 9.44 -0.19
CA GLY A 111 20.15 8.99 1.13
C GLY A 111 21.60 9.33 1.44
N THR A 112 22.50 9.13 0.48
CA THR A 112 23.93 9.48 0.62
C THR A 112 24.13 10.98 0.81
N ARG A 113 23.40 11.83 0.09
CA ARG A 113 23.47 13.29 0.29
C ARG A 113 23.00 13.70 1.68
N ILE A 114 21.93 13.10 2.19
CA ILE A 114 21.40 13.41 3.52
C ILE A 114 22.39 12.95 4.60
N ILE A 115 22.96 11.75 4.48
CA ILE A 115 23.97 11.25 5.43
C ILE A 115 25.21 12.14 5.44
N ASN A 116 25.68 12.57 4.27
CA ASN A 116 26.81 13.49 4.20
C ASN A 116 26.50 14.83 4.89
N GLY A 117 25.26 15.35 4.76
CA GLY A 117 24.78 16.50 5.52
C GLY A 117 24.84 16.26 7.04
N TYR A 118 24.38 15.10 7.51
CA TYR A 118 24.48 14.74 8.93
C TYR A 118 25.94 14.60 9.40
N ILE A 119 26.82 14.07 8.57
CA ILE A 119 28.26 13.99 8.88
C ILE A 119 28.87 15.39 9.04
N ASP A 120 28.51 16.33 8.17
CA ASP A 120 28.99 17.73 8.25
C ASP A 120 28.43 18.42 9.49
N ASP A 121 27.17 18.19 9.85
CA ASP A 121 26.55 18.68 11.08
C ASP A 121 27.23 18.09 12.33
N LEU A 122 27.55 16.81 12.35
CA LEU A 122 28.28 16.14 13.44
C LEU A 122 29.70 16.75 13.60
N LYS A 123 30.41 16.95 12.49
CA LYS A 123 31.75 17.61 12.50
C LYS A 123 31.68 19.02 13.07
N SER A 124 30.68 19.80 12.64
CA SER A 124 30.54 21.20 13.06
C SER A 124 30.10 21.33 14.51
N SER A 125 29.30 20.41 15.01
CA SER A 125 28.79 20.39 16.41
C SER A 125 29.70 19.65 17.40
N GLY A 126 30.78 19.01 16.93
CA GLY A 126 31.68 18.22 17.78
C GLY A 126 31.04 16.94 18.35
N LYS A 127 29.90 16.50 17.82
CA LYS A 127 29.24 15.25 18.18
C LYS A 127 29.83 14.09 17.40
N THR A 128 29.82 12.90 17.98
CA THR A 128 30.36 11.68 17.36
C THR A 128 29.29 10.64 17.07
N VAL A 129 28.04 10.89 17.49
CA VAL A 129 26.94 9.94 17.37
C VAL A 129 25.76 10.63 16.70
N LEU A 130 25.24 10.05 15.60
CA LEU A 130 23.98 10.44 14.98
C LEU A 130 22.83 9.95 15.86
N ASP A 131 21.85 10.81 16.14
CA ASP A 131 20.70 10.45 16.96
C ASP A 131 19.79 9.43 16.23
N GLY A 132 19.05 8.65 17.05
CA GLY A 132 18.20 7.57 16.55
C GLY A 132 17.02 8.06 15.71
N GLU A 133 16.50 9.27 15.98
CA GLU A 133 15.38 9.86 15.24
C GLU A 133 15.79 10.25 13.82
N SER A 134 16.96 10.86 13.65
CA SER A 134 17.54 11.15 12.34
C SER A 134 17.82 9.88 11.54
N ALA A 135 18.32 8.83 12.18
CA ALA A 135 18.53 7.51 11.57
C ALA A 135 17.20 6.84 11.18
N PHE A 136 16.18 6.97 12.03
CA PHE A 136 14.83 6.48 11.75
C PHE A 136 14.21 7.20 10.54
N LYS A 137 14.35 8.51 10.45
CA LYS A 137 13.87 9.29 9.30
C LYS A 137 14.53 8.86 7.99
N LEU A 138 15.82 8.54 7.99
CA LEU A 138 16.52 7.96 6.83
C LEU A 138 15.90 6.62 6.42
N HIS A 139 15.58 5.77 7.38
CA HIS A 139 15.01 4.46 7.14
C HIS A 139 13.56 4.54 6.66
N ASP A 140 12.70 5.25 7.39
CA ASP A 140 11.26 5.28 7.18
C ASP A 140 10.85 6.11 5.96
N THR A 141 11.39 7.35 5.87
CA THR A 141 10.99 8.30 4.82
C THR A 141 11.74 8.08 3.52
N TYR A 142 13.02 7.73 3.60
CA TYR A 142 13.89 7.61 2.42
C TYR A 142 14.24 6.16 2.07
N GLY A 143 13.76 5.17 2.83
CA GLY A 143 14.01 3.76 2.58
C GLY A 143 15.49 3.36 2.67
N PHE A 144 16.31 4.12 3.40
CA PHE A 144 17.75 3.89 3.52
C PHE A 144 18.04 2.98 4.73
N PRO A 145 18.55 1.75 4.53
CA PRO A 145 18.72 0.80 5.62
C PRO A 145 19.65 1.29 6.73
N ILE A 146 19.28 1.03 7.99
CA ILE A 146 20.09 1.42 9.16
C ILE A 146 21.51 0.85 9.11
N ASP A 147 21.67 -0.36 8.58
CA ASP A 147 22.99 -0.98 8.45
C ASP A 147 23.90 -0.21 7.50
N LEU A 148 23.36 0.33 6.39
CA LEU A 148 24.10 1.18 5.47
C LEU A 148 24.38 2.56 6.07
N THR A 149 23.44 3.12 6.82
CA THR A 149 23.65 4.35 7.60
C THR A 149 24.82 4.18 8.55
N ARG A 150 24.84 3.07 9.30
CA ARG A 150 25.91 2.74 10.23
C ARG A 150 27.26 2.58 9.53
N GLU A 151 27.33 1.82 8.43
CA GLU A 151 28.54 1.58 7.66
C GLU A 151 29.15 2.90 7.14
N ILE A 152 28.34 3.81 6.59
CA ILE A 152 28.82 5.10 6.07
C ILE A 152 29.32 6.01 7.21
N LEU A 153 28.63 6.02 8.34
CA LEU A 153 29.04 6.79 9.51
C LEU A 153 30.36 6.25 10.08
N GLU A 154 30.53 4.93 10.22
CA GLU A 154 31.75 4.28 10.70
C GLU A 154 32.95 4.54 9.78
N GLU A 155 32.77 4.52 8.45
CA GLU A 155 33.79 4.91 7.45
C GLU A 155 34.27 6.36 7.65
N SER A 156 33.39 7.22 8.17
CA SER A 156 33.67 8.63 8.45
C SER A 156 34.11 8.91 9.89
N GLY A 157 34.26 7.87 10.72
CA GLY A 157 34.66 7.96 12.13
C GLY A 157 33.53 8.34 13.10
N PHE A 158 32.27 8.17 12.70
CA PHE A 158 31.09 8.43 13.51
C PHE A 158 30.32 7.15 13.83
N SER A 159 29.35 7.24 14.73
CA SER A 159 28.47 6.12 15.08
C SER A 159 27.00 6.57 15.05
N VAL A 160 26.06 5.61 15.21
CA VAL A 160 24.61 5.87 15.26
C VAL A 160 24.02 5.34 16.55
N ASP A 161 23.05 6.05 17.11
CA ASP A 161 22.25 5.59 18.25
C ASP A 161 21.22 4.56 17.80
N VAL A 162 21.64 3.28 17.79
CA VAL A 162 20.78 2.15 17.41
C VAL A 162 19.62 1.98 18.37
N LYS A 163 19.80 2.25 19.68
CA LYS A 163 18.71 2.13 20.67
C LYS A 163 17.63 3.16 20.46
N GLY A 164 18.01 4.41 20.15
CA GLY A 164 17.05 5.45 19.80
C GLY A 164 16.32 5.13 18.50
N PHE A 165 17.00 4.55 17.51
CA PHE A 165 16.37 4.05 16.29
C PHE A 165 15.34 2.95 16.56
N GLU A 166 15.70 1.94 17.37
CA GLU A 166 14.80 0.84 17.73
C GLU A 166 13.58 1.33 18.52
N ALA A 167 13.75 2.33 19.39
CA ALA A 167 12.65 2.97 20.11
C ALA A 167 11.68 3.70 19.16
N ALA A 168 12.20 4.45 18.19
CA ALA A 168 11.38 5.12 17.19
C ALA A 168 10.63 4.13 16.28
N MET A 169 11.27 3.02 15.91
CA MET A 169 10.62 1.92 15.17
C MET A 169 9.50 1.27 15.97
N ALA A 170 9.71 1.05 17.28
CA ALA A 170 8.68 0.47 18.15
C ALA A 170 7.48 1.39 18.30
N GLU A 171 7.72 2.69 18.47
CA GLU A 171 6.65 3.70 18.57
C GLU A 171 5.81 3.79 17.29
N GLN A 172 6.44 3.72 16.11
CA GLN A 172 5.73 3.68 14.84
C GLN A 172 4.87 2.41 14.72
N LYS A 173 5.43 1.26 15.10
CA LYS A 173 4.71 -0.01 15.08
C LYS A 173 3.50 0.02 16.02
N GLU A 174 3.64 0.61 17.19
CA GLU A 174 2.56 0.77 18.17
C GLU A 174 1.46 1.71 17.63
N ARG A 175 1.82 2.85 16.99
CA ARG A 175 0.86 3.74 16.32
C ARG A 175 0.07 3.02 15.23
N SER A 176 0.72 2.23 14.40
CA SER A 176 0.05 1.42 13.36
C SER A 176 -0.86 0.33 13.95
N HIS A 177 -0.53 -0.23 15.11
CA HIS A 177 -1.38 -1.18 15.83
C HIS A 177 -2.57 -0.51 16.51
N VAL A 178 -2.42 0.70 17.03
CA VAL A 178 -3.52 1.46 17.66
C VAL A 178 -4.58 1.87 16.63
N GLU A 179 -4.19 2.22 15.40
CA GLU A 179 -5.15 2.48 14.31
C GLU A 179 -5.96 1.23 13.94
N GLN A 180 -5.34 0.05 13.92
CA GLN A 180 -6.05 -1.23 13.70
C GLN A 180 -6.89 -1.66 14.91
N ALA A 181 -6.49 -1.34 16.14
CA ALA A 181 -7.21 -1.71 17.36
C ALA A 181 -8.46 -0.83 17.59
N MET A 182 -8.54 0.38 17.04
CA MET A 182 -9.73 1.21 17.12
C MET A 182 -10.93 0.67 16.34
N GLU A 183 -10.71 -0.19 15.34
CA GLU A 183 -11.78 -0.91 14.64
C GLU A 183 -12.32 -2.12 15.42
N GLY A 184 -11.60 -2.59 16.45
CA GLY A 184 -11.93 -3.77 17.27
C GLY A 184 -12.58 -3.48 18.64
N ALA A 185 -13.00 -2.26 18.90
CA ALA A 185 -13.56 -1.88 20.20
C ALA A 185 -14.81 -2.69 20.57
N GLY A 186 -14.67 -3.60 21.52
CA GLY A 186 -15.74 -4.45 22.05
C GLY A 186 -15.37 -5.91 22.32
N TRP A 187 -14.17 -6.34 21.93
CA TRP A 187 -13.66 -7.70 22.14
C TRP A 187 -12.41 -7.66 23.01
N ASP A 188 -12.56 -7.71 24.35
CA ASP A 188 -11.44 -7.71 25.29
C ASP A 188 -10.87 -9.12 25.49
N GLU A 189 -9.53 -9.24 25.64
CA GLU A 189 -8.87 -10.49 26.10
C GLU A 189 -9.43 -11.01 27.43
N ALA A 190 -9.96 -10.13 28.26
CA ALA A 190 -10.65 -10.47 29.50
C ALA A 190 -11.92 -11.32 29.27
N SER A 191 -12.56 -11.22 28.11
CA SER A 191 -13.72 -12.05 27.74
C SER A 191 -13.36 -13.55 27.62
N ASN A 192 -12.08 -13.89 27.42
CA ASN A 192 -11.61 -15.28 27.43
C ASN A 192 -11.84 -15.99 28.79
N ALA A 193 -11.89 -15.25 29.90
CA ALA A 193 -12.11 -15.84 31.21
C ALA A 193 -13.54 -16.38 31.40
N PHE A 194 -14.53 -15.83 30.68
CA PHE A 194 -15.95 -16.22 30.80
C PHE A 194 -16.37 -17.39 29.93
N VAL A 195 -15.55 -17.73 28.93
CA VAL A 195 -15.78 -18.89 28.04
C VAL A 195 -14.84 -20.03 28.37
N HIS A 196 -14.11 -19.96 29.49
CA HIS A 196 -13.13 -20.99 29.87
C HIS A 196 -13.83 -22.33 30.15
N GLY A 197 -13.54 -23.31 29.29
CA GLY A 197 -14.16 -24.65 29.38
C GLY A 197 -15.38 -24.86 28.50
N GLU A 198 -15.93 -23.81 27.87
CA GLU A 198 -16.99 -23.94 26.87
C GLU A 198 -16.42 -24.42 25.55
N GLU A 199 -17.15 -25.31 24.89
CA GLU A 199 -16.83 -25.86 23.58
C GLU A 199 -18.07 -25.78 22.69
N THR A 200 -17.91 -25.24 21.48
CA THR A 200 -18.96 -25.12 20.48
C THR A 200 -18.68 -26.03 19.30
N GLU A 201 -19.62 -26.87 18.92
CA GLU A 201 -19.58 -27.65 17.68
C GLU A 201 -19.96 -26.76 16.50
N PHE A 202 -19.05 -26.61 15.53
CA PHE A 202 -19.35 -25.89 14.30
C PHE A 202 -20.02 -26.81 13.27
N THR A 203 -21.27 -26.55 12.93
CA THR A 203 -22.06 -27.30 11.97
C THR A 203 -22.16 -26.64 10.59
N GLY A 204 -21.64 -25.44 10.44
CA GLY A 204 -21.84 -24.56 9.29
C GLY A 204 -21.13 -24.97 8.00
N TYR A 205 -20.40 -26.09 7.99
CA TYR A 205 -19.90 -26.69 6.74
C TYR A 205 -20.99 -27.50 6.03
N ASP A 206 -21.94 -28.09 6.79
CA ASP A 206 -22.94 -29.00 6.29
C ASP A 206 -24.35 -28.40 6.23
N THR A 207 -24.68 -27.56 7.22
CA THR A 207 -26.01 -26.94 7.35
C THR A 207 -25.92 -25.46 7.70
N LEU A 208 -26.88 -24.68 7.21
CA LEU A 208 -27.06 -23.26 7.58
C LEU A 208 -28.13 -23.08 8.68
N VAL A 209 -28.75 -24.17 9.16
CA VAL A 209 -29.75 -24.11 10.23
C VAL A 209 -29.36 -25.13 11.27
N THR A 210 -29.26 -24.71 12.53
CA THR A 210 -28.90 -25.57 13.65
C THR A 210 -29.67 -25.15 14.90
N PHE A 211 -30.21 -26.14 15.62
CA PHE A 211 -30.74 -25.92 16.96
C PHE A 211 -29.59 -26.03 17.97
N GLY A 212 -29.28 -24.91 18.63
CA GLY A 212 -28.24 -24.83 19.65
C GLY A 212 -28.81 -24.50 21.01
N THR A 213 -28.20 -25.02 22.07
CA THR A 213 -28.50 -24.67 23.46
C THR A 213 -27.62 -23.53 23.93
N VAL A 214 -28.19 -22.50 24.53
CA VAL A 214 -27.47 -21.38 25.13
C VAL A 214 -26.69 -21.85 26.35
N LYS A 215 -25.36 -21.84 26.24
CA LYS A 215 -24.43 -22.20 27.34
C LYS A 215 -24.13 -21.04 28.27
N SER A 216 -23.89 -19.88 27.70
CA SER A 216 -23.61 -18.68 28.48
C SER A 216 -24.08 -17.42 27.75
N ILE A 217 -24.44 -16.40 28.53
CA ILE A 217 -24.76 -15.05 28.09
C ILE A 217 -23.90 -14.11 28.93
N PHE A 218 -23.26 -13.11 28.31
CA PHE A 218 -22.50 -12.12 29.05
C PHE A 218 -22.54 -10.75 28.36
N ARG A 219 -22.27 -9.69 29.13
CA ARG A 219 -22.14 -8.31 28.68
C ARG A 219 -21.11 -7.60 29.57
N ASP A 220 -20.23 -6.81 28.94
CA ASP A 220 -19.22 -6.03 29.66
C ASP A 220 -18.46 -6.87 30.71
N GLN A 221 -18.09 -8.08 30.34
CA GLN A 221 -17.39 -9.06 31.18
C GLN A 221 -18.20 -9.52 32.41
N GLN A 222 -19.51 -9.42 32.39
CA GLN A 222 -20.37 -9.95 33.43
C GLN A 222 -21.31 -11.01 32.89
N PRO A 223 -21.38 -12.20 33.55
CA PRO A 223 -22.32 -13.23 33.18
C PRO A 223 -23.74 -12.78 33.50
N LEU A 224 -24.65 -13.11 32.57
CA LEU A 224 -26.07 -12.83 32.69
C LEU A 224 -26.85 -14.15 32.69
N SER A 225 -27.93 -14.23 33.48
CA SER A 225 -28.87 -15.35 33.41
C SER A 225 -29.87 -15.21 32.28
N SER A 226 -30.16 -13.96 31.89
CA SER A 226 -31.04 -13.66 30.76
C SER A 226 -30.71 -12.29 30.14
N VAL A 227 -31.22 -12.05 28.92
CA VAL A 227 -31.14 -10.80 28.18
C VAL A 227 -32.50 -10.48 27.57
N LYS A 228 -32.86 -9.18 27.53
CA LYS A 228 -34.17 -8.70 27.09
C LYS A 228 -34.10 -7.82 25.87
N GLU A 229 -35.26 -7.55 25.27
CA GLU A 229 -35.44 -6.71 24.10
C GLU A 229 -34.66 -5.38 24.18
N GLY A 230 -34.00 -5.04 23.08
CA GLY A 230 -33.17 -3.83 22.94
C GLY A 230 -31.75 -3.96 23.49
N GLU A 231 -31.43 -5.03 24.20
CA GLU A 231 -30.12 -5.22 24.81
C GLU A 231 -29.13 -5.92 23.86
N THR A 232 -27.88 -5.47 23.87
CA THR A 232 -26.76 -6.14 23.20
C THR A 232 -26.09 -7.10 24.17
N CYS A 233 -25.74 -8.31 23.70
CA CYS A 233 -25.09 -9.33 24.50
C CYS A 233 -24.15 -10.20 23.67
N MET A 234 -23.34 -10.99 24.37
CA MET A 234 -22.52 -12.06 23.82
C MET A 234 -23.18 -13.37 24.22
N VAL A 235 -23.40 -14.26 23.24
CA VAL A 235 -24.05 -15.57 23.43
C VAL A 235 -23.11 -16.68 22.97
N VAL A 236 -23.00 -17.73 23.79
CA VAL A 236 -22.29 -18.97 23.45
C VAL A 236 -23.30 -20.10 23.33
N LEU A 237 -23.25 -20.84 22.25
CA LEU A 237 -24.07 -22.05 22.00
C LEU A 237 -23.22 -23.32 22.11
N ASP A 238 -23.84 -24.46 22.42
CA ASP A 238 -23.19 -25.77 22.28
C ASP A 238 -22.91 -26.15 20.83
N LYS A 239 -23.79 -25.72 19.90
CA LYS A 239 -23.67 -25.95 18.44
C LYS A 239 -24.03 -24.67 17.68
N THR A 240 -23.32 -24.39 16.61
CA THR A 240 -23.58 -23.20 15.78
C THR A 240 -23.29 -23.43 14.30
N PRO A 241 -24.13 -22.90 13.38
CA PRO A 241 -23.84 -22.87 11.96
C PRO A 241 -23.07 -21.59 11.56
N PHE A 242 -22.92 -20.64 12.49
CA PHE A 242 -22.23 -19.38 12.23
C PHE A 242 -20.73 -19.54 12.16
N TYR A 243 -20.13 -19.12 11.05
CA TYR A 243 -18.68 -19.06 10.90
C TYR A 243 -18.12 -17.90 11.74
N ALA A 244 -17.14 -18.19 12.57
CA ALA A 244 -16.39 -17.16 13.30
C ALA A 244 -15.25 -16.63 12.43
N GLU A 245 -14.99 -15.33 12.50
CA GLU A 245 -13.88 -14.70 11.79
C GLU A 245 -12.57 -15.47 11.99
N SER A 246 -11.99 -15.94 10.91
CA SER A 246 -10.75 -16.71 10.91
C SER A 246 -10.15 -16.81 9.52
N GLY A 247 -8.80 -16.88 9.41
CA GLY A 247 -8.10 -17.13 8.15
C GLY A 247 -8.40 -16.09 7.06
N GLY A 248 -8.71 -14.85 7.46
CA GLY A 248 -9.05 -13.76 6.54
C GLY A 248 -10.50 -13.78 6.03
N GLN A 249 -11.32 -14.79 6.39
CA GLN A 249 -12.74 -14.78 6.09
C GLN A 249 -13.52 -14.08 7.22
N ALA A 250 -14.37 -13.12 6.85
CA ALA A 250 -15.27 -12.42 7.77
C ALA A 250 -16.28 -13.40 8.42
N SER A 251 -16.72 -13.06 9.62
CA SER A 251 -17.77 -13.81 10.33
C SER A 251 -19.11 -13.67 9.63
N ASP A 252 -20.02 -14.59 9.96
CA ASP A 252 -21.40 -14.50 9.51
C ASP A 252 -22.23 -13.53 10.36
N GLU A 253 -23.19 -12.94 9.71
CA GLU A 253 -24.35 -12.27 10.29
C GLU A 253 -25.59 -13.14 10.14
N GLY A 254 -26.61 -12.96 10.99
CA GLY A 254 -27.87 -13.70 10.87
C GLY A 254 -28.79 -13.56 12.06
N TYR A 255 -29.55 -14.59 12.33
CA TYR A 255 -30.55 -14.57 13.39
C TYR A 255 -30.51 -15.83 14.26
N MET A 256 -30.88 -15.67 15.51
CA MET A 256 -31.23 -16.73 16.43
C MET A 256 -32.64 -16.47 16.94
N TYR A 257 -33.49 -17.51 17.01
CA TYR A 257 -34.85 -17.34 17.49
C TYR A 257 -35.42 -18.63 18.08
N ASN A 258 -36.42 -18.45 18.92
CA ASN A 258 -37.32 -19.50 19.38
C ASN A 258 -38.74 -18.92 19.55
N ASP A 259 -39.67 -19.68 20.11
CA ASP A 259 -41.07 -19.23 20.31
C ASP A 259 -41.20 -17.99 21.21
N GLY A 260 -40.18 -17.66 22.03
CA GLY A 260 -40.20 -16.60 23.03
C GLY A 260 -39.28 -15.42 22.74
N CYS A 261 -38.37 -15.53 21.77
CA CYS A 261 -37.41 -14.47 21.50
C CYS A 261 -36.81 -14.50 20.08
N ALA A 262 -36.29 -13.35 19.65
CA ALA A 262 -35.53 -13.22 18.42
C ALA A 262 -34.30 -12.31 18.66
N LEU A 263 -33.14 -12.72 18.15
CA LEU A 263 -31.88 -11.98 18.20
C LEU A 263 -31.31 -11.82 16.79
N GLN A 264 -30.67 -10.67 16.56
CA GLN A 264 -29.82 -10.47 15.40
C GLN A 264 -28.37 -10.70 15.81
N VAL A 265 -27.68 -11.62 15.14
CA VAL A 265 -26.23 -11.85 15.26
C VAL A 265 -25.52 -10.89 14.31
N LEU A 266 -24.61 -10.07 14.87
CA LEU A 266 -23.88 -9.04 14.17
C LEU A 266 -22.47 -9.49 13.81
N GLU A 267 -21.84 -10.30 14.68
CA GLU A 267 -20.45 -10.73 14.54
C GLU A 267 -20.22 -12.01 15.34
N VAL A 268 -19.34 -12.87 14.89
CA VAL A 268 -18.95 -14.09 15.60
C VAL A 268 -17.43 -14.21 15.65
N LYS A 269 -16.89 -14.42 16.85
CA LYS A 269 -15.47 -14.67 17.06
C LYS A 269 -15.22 -15.98 17.81
N LYS A 270 -14.08 -16.57 17.52
CA LYS A 270 -13.63 -17.77 18.21
C LYS A 270 -12.77 -17.39 19.42
N MET A 271 -13.18 -17.83 20.61
CA MET A 271 -12.44 -17.66 21.86
C MET A 271 -12.12 -19.04 22.44
N GLY A 272 -10.85 -19.47 22.32
CA GLY A 272 -10.46 -20.85 22.63
C GLY A 272 -11.19 -21.84 21.75
N LYS A 273 -12.05 -22.68 22.34
CA LYS A 273 -12.93 -23.63 21.63
C LYS A 273 -14.37 -23.16 21.47
N ALA A 274 -14.75 -22.04 22.09
CA ALA A 274 -16.10 -21.50 22.02
C ALA A 274 -16.26 -20.53 20.84
N PHE A 275 -17.46 -20.50 20.25
CA PHE A 275 -17.90 -19.50 19.28
C PHE A 275 -18.78 -18.50 20.00
N VAL A 276 -18.33 -17.27 20.10
CA VAL A 276 -19.00 -16.17 20.78
C VAL A 276 -19.72 -15.31 19.76
N HIS A 277 -21.04 -15.22 19.91
CA HIS A 277 -21.93 -14.47 19.01
C HIS A 277 -22.28 -13.13 19.67
N LYS A 278 -21.86 -12.02 19.06
CA LYS A 278 -22.32 -10.67 19.43
C LYS A 278 -23.71 -10.47 18.81
N ALA A 279 -24.70 -10.30 19.65
CA ALA A 279 -26.10 -10.23 19.22
C ALA A 279 -26.86 -9.08 19.88
N VAL A 280 -27.93 -8.64 19.22
CA VAL A 280 -28.91 -7.68 19.73
C VAL A 280 -30.25 -8.38 19.85
N MET A 281 -30.89 -8.27 21.01
CA MET A 281 -32.24 -8.77 21.22
C MET A 281 -33.24 -7.90 20.46
N LEU A 282 -33.95 -8.50 19.52
CA LEU A 282 -34.99 -7.83 18.73
C LEU A 282 -36.36 -7.89 19.43
N SER A 283 -36.64 -8.99 20.12
CA SER A 283 -37.87 -9.16 20.88
C SER A 283 -37.76 -10.28 21.93
N GLY A 284 -38.53 -10.17 23.01
CA GLY A 284 -38.67 -11.18 24.02
C GLY A 284 -37.53 -11.24 25.04
N GLU A 285 -37.30 -12.43 25.62
CA GLU A 285 -36.25 -12.70 26.61
C GLU A 285 -35.56 -14.03 26.29
N LEU A 286 -34.21 -14.03 26.27
CA LEU A 286 -33.39 -15.25 26.12
C LEU A 286 -32.73 -15.57 27.46
N LYS A 287 -32.74 -16.87 27.84
CA LYS A 287 -32.12 -17.38 29.08
C LYS A 287 -31.05 -18.41 28.80
N VAL A 288 -30.13 -18.54 29.72
CA VAL A 288 -29.18 -19.66 29.72
C VAL A 288 -29.96 -20.97 29.86
N GLY A 289 -29.63 -21.92 28.98
CA GLY A 289 -30.33 -23.21 28.86
C GLY A 289 -31.43 -23.26 27.81
N ASP A 290 -31.85 -22.12 27.27
CA ASP A 290 -32.83 -22.09 26.17
C ASP A 290 -32.25 -22.71 24.90
N SER A 291 -33.14 -23.36 24.12
CA SER A 291 -32.83 -23.80 22.77
C SER A 291 -33.22 -22.72 21.76
N VAL A 292 -32.34 -22.43 20.84
CA VAL A 292 -32.59 -21.48 19.75
C VAL A 292 -32.27 -22.10 18.40
N GLU A 293 -33.05 -21.76 17.40
CA GLU A 293 -32.72 -22.00 16.00
C GLU A 293 -31.77 -20.91 15.54
N ALA A 294 -30.55 -21.29 15.17
CA ALA A 294 -29.47 -20.41 14.72
C ALA A 294 -29.33 -20.49 13.20
N MET A 295 -29.35 -19.35 12.51
CA MET A 295 -29.40 -19.25 11.05
C MET A 295 -28.59 -18.07 10.51
N PRO A 296 -27.42 -18.29 9.93
CA PRO A 296 -26.69 -17.28 9.15
C PRO A 296 -27.52 -16.81 7.94
N LEU A 297 -27.27 -15.58 7.48
CA LEU A 297 -27.87 -15.05 6.27
C LEU A 297 -27.32 -15.80 5.04
N ALA A 298 -28.10 -16.74 4.52
CA ALA A 298 -27.69 -17.66 3.46
C ALA A 298 -27.11 -16.95 2.23
N ILE A 299 -27.71 -15.82 1.81
CA ILE A 299 -27.23 -15.04 0.67
C ILE A 299 -25.81 -14.51 0.93
N GLN A 300 -25.57 -13.95 2.11
CA GLN A 300 -24.25 -13.40 2.48
C GLN A 300 -23.20 -14.52 2.61
N ARG A 301 -23.53 -15.64 3.27
CA ARG A 301 -22.67 -16.82 3.38
C ARG A 301 -22.28 -17.36 1.99
N ASN A 302 -23.24 -17.47 1.07
CA ASN A 302 -22.98 -17.97 -0.28
C ASN A 302 -22.05 -17.02 -1.04
N ARG A 303 -22.23 -15.69 -0.92
CA ARG A 303 -21.35 -14.69 -1.53
C ARG A 303 -19.94 -14.79 -0.95
N THR A 304 -19.82 -14.87 0.38
CA THR A 304 -18.50 -15.03 1.06
C THR A 304 -17.82 -16.33 0.63
N SER A 305 -18.56 -17.45 0.56
CA SER A 305 -18.01 -18.75 0.11
C SER A 305 -17.56 -18.72 -1.36
N ALA A 306 -18.29 -18.01 -2.23
CA ALA A 306 -17.91 -17.81 -3.62
C ALA A 306 -16.62 -16.99 -3.74
N ASN A 307 -16.52 -15.87 -3.01
CA ASN A 307 -15.33 -15.05 -2.95
C ASN A 307 -14.13 -15.83 -2.38
N HIS A 308 -14.35 -16.67 -1.35
CA HIS A 308 -13.28 -17.47 -0.76
C HIS A 308 -12.77 -18.55 -1.72
N THR A 309 -13.67 -19.24 -2.42
CA THR A 309 -13.27 -20.22 -3.42
C THR A 309 -12.54 -19.56 -4.59
N ALA A 310 -13.00 -18.38 -5.03
CA ALA A 310 -12.32 -17.61 -6.05
C ALA A 310 -10.91 -17.16 -5.61
N THR A 311 -10.69 -16.92 -4.31
CA THR A 311 -9.35 -16.59 -3.78
C THR A 311 -8.34 -17.72 -4.02
N HIS A 312 -8.76 -18.98 -3.84
CA HIS A 312 -7.90 -20.14 -4.14
C HIS A 312 -7.60 -20.28 -5.63
N LEU A 313 -8.62 -20.07 -6.50
CA LEU A 313 -8.40 -20.05 -7.95
C LEU A 313 -7.46 -18.91 -8.36
N LEU A 314 -7.63 -17.73 -7.78
CA LEU A 314 -6.79 -16.56 -8.02
C LEU A 314 -5.34 -16.83 -7.59
N HIS A 315 -5.12 -17.39 -6.39
CA HIS A 315 -3.78 -17.71 -5.91
C HIS A 315 -3.04 -18.64 -6.89
N LYS A 316 -3.71 -19.69 -7.34
CA LYS A 316 -3.12 -20.63 -8.31
C LYS A 316 -2.89 -19.99 -9.68
N ALA A 317 -3.81 -19.19 -10.18
CA ALA A 317 -3.66 -18.46 -11.45
C ALA A 317 -2.46 -17.49 -11.39
N LEU A 318 -2.31 -16.77 -10.29
CA LEU A 318 -1.15 -15.89 -10.07
C LEU A 318 0.17 -16.66 -10.09
N GLN A 319 0.22 -17.86 -9.49
CA GLN A 319 1.41 -18.71 -9.56
C GLN A 319 1.72 -19.18 -10.99
N GLU A 320 0.70 -19.50 -11.79
CA GLU A 320 0.90 -19.94 -13.17
C GLU A 320 1.34 -18.80 -14.10
N VAL A 321 0.83 -17.58 -13.90
CA VAL A 321 1.16 -16.42 -14.74
C VAL A 321 2.47 -15.76 -14.32
N LEU A 322 2.67 -15.57 -13.00
CA LEU A 322 3.81 -14.80 -12.47
C LEU A 322 4.97 -15.69 -12.01
N GLY A 323 4.66 -16.94 -11.64
CA GLY A 323 5.64 -17.94 -11.20
C GLY A 323 5.46 -18.38 -9.74
N ASP A 324 6.14 -19.48 -9.38
CA ASP A 324 6.04 -20.20 -8.09
C ASP A 324 6.48 -19.38 -6.86
N HIS A 325 7.08 -18.19 -7.06
CA HIS A 325 7.45 -17.29 -5.96
C HIS A 325 6.23 -16.60 -5.34
N VAL A 326 5.10 -16.59 -6.05
CA VAL A 326 3.85 -16.01 -5.54
C VAL A 326 3.37 -16.81 -4.34
N LYS A 327 3.35 -16.15 -3.19
CA LYS A 327 2.83 -16.69 -1.93
C LYS A 327 1.89 -15.67 -1.31
N GLN A 328 0.86 -16.16 -0.64
CA GLN A 328 -0.03 -15.30 0.11
C GLN A 328 0.74 -14.57 1.22
N ALA A 329 0.61 -13.25 1.27
CA ALA A 329 1.08 -12.38 2.35
C ALA A 329 -0.06 -11.98 3.29
N GLY A 330 -1.29 -11.97 2.79
CA GLY A 330 -2.51 -11.68 3.52
C GLY A 330 -3.74 -11.92 2.65
N SER A 331 -4.90 -12.05 3.28
CA SER A 331 -6.18 -12.10 2.57
C SER A 331 -7.31 -11.52 3.41
N SER A 332 -8.34 -11.03 2.75
CA SER A 332 -9.61 -10.64 3.37
C SER A 332 -10.74 -11.03 2.43
N VAL A 333 -11.69 -11.80 2.96
CA VAL A 333 -12.80 -12.33 2.18
C VAL A 333 -14.10 -11.98 2.89
N THR A 334 -14.97 -11.25 2.21
CA THR A 334 -16.27 -10.80 2.72
C THR A 334 -17.38 -11.13 1.73
N LYS A 335 -18.61 -10.81 2.08
CA LYS A 335 -19.78 -10.89 1.17
C LYS A 335 -19.67 -9.93 -0.03
N ASP A 336 -18.89 -8.83 0.12
CA ASP A 336 -18.81 -7.75 -0.86
C ASP A 336 -17.65 -7.93 -1.85
N GLY A 337 -16.67 -8.75 -1.50
CA GLY A 337 -15.53 -9.03 -2.36
C GLY A 337 -14.39 -9.75 -1.64
N LEU A 338 -13.28 -9.87 -2.34
CA LEU A 338 -12.05 -10.43 -1.82
C LEU A 338 -10.87 -9.48 -2.04
N ARG A 339 -9.92 -9.58 -1.14
CA ARG A 339 -8.62 -8.92 -1.21
C ARG A 339 -7.54 -9.97 -1.00
N PHE A 340 -6.58 -10.02 -1.90
CA PHE A 340 -5.48 -10.97 -1.85
C PHE A 340 -4.15 -10.25 -1.95
N ASP A 341 -3.37 -10.30 -0.88
CA ASP A 341 -2.02 -9.73 -0.80
C ASP A 341 -1.01 -10.85 -1.05
N PHE A 342 -0.06 -10.63 -1.97
CA PHE A 342 0.89 -11.65 -2.38
C PHE A 342 2.28 -11.06 -2.66
N ASN A 343 3.29 -11.91 -2.52
CA ASN A 343 4.67 -11.52 -2.78
C ASN A 343 4.92 -11.42 -4.28
N HIS A 344 5.21 -10.21 -4.75
CA HIS A 344 5.68 -9.97 -6.11
C HIS A 344 6.50 -8.67 -6.17
N PHE A 345 7.54 -8.67 -7.00
CA PHE A 345 8.59 -7.65 -7.01
C PHE A 345 8.26 -6.40 -7.83
N GLN A 346 7.23 -6.44 -8.70
CA GLN A 346 6.82 -5.34 -9.59
C GLN A 346 5.30 -5.22 -9.69
N ALA A 347 4.80 -4.11 -10.26
CA ALA A 347 3.40 -4.01 -10.64
C ALA A 347 3.09 -5.01 -11.76
N MET A 348 1.90 -5.61 -11.72
CA MET A 348 1.42 -6.45 -12.80
C MET A 348 1.12 -5.60 -14.04
N THR A 349 1.43 -6.15 -15.22
CA THR A 349 0.99 -5.54 -16.47
C THR A 349 -0.48 -5.81 -16.71
N LYS A 350 -1.09 -5.02 -17.61
CA LYS A 350 -2.50 -5.25 -17.97
C LYS A 350 -2.71 -6.64 -18.54
N GLU A 351 -1.79 -7.11 -19.36
CA GLU A 351 -1.82 -8.44 -19.99
C GLU A 351 -1.72 -9.57 -18.94
N GLU A 352 -0.92 -9.39 -17.89
CA GLU A 352 -0.82 -10.35 -16.78
C GLU A 352 -2.13 -10.36 -15.98
N ILE A 353 -2.73 -9.20 -15.69
CA ILE A 353 -4.02 -9.08 -15.00
C ILE A 353 -5.12 -9.76 -15.82
N ASP A 354 -5.23 -9.43 -17.10
CA ASP A 354 -6.23 -9.99 -18.00
C ASP A 354 -6.06 -11.53 -18.09
N SER A 355 -4.82 -12.03 -18.17
CA SER A 355 -4.52 -13.46 -18.22
C SER A 355 -4.93 -14.20 -16.95
N VAL A 356 -4.69 -13.61 -15.77
CA VAL A 356 -5.11 -14.18 -14.48
C VAL A 356 -6.64 -14.21 -14.38
N GLU A 357 -7.31 -13.12 -14.75
CA GLU A 357 -8.77 -13.02 -14.75
C GLU A 357 -9.41 -14.06 -15.68
N ASP A 358 -8.90 -14.18 -16.90
CA ASP A 358 -9.37 -15.16 -17.87
C ASP A 358 -9.16 -16.60 -17.38
N MET A 359 -8.02 -16.88 -16.76
CA MET A 359 -7.71 -18.20 -16.21
C MET A 359 -8.67 -18.59 -15.09
N VAL A 360 -8.94 -17.67 -14.15
CA VAL A 360 -9.91 -17.91 -13.07
C VAL A 360 -11.31 -18.15 -13.63
N ASN A 361 -11.79 -17.30 -14.56
CA ASN A 361 -13.10 -17.48 -15.18
C ASN A 361 -13.20 -18.76 -15.99
N ASN A 362 -12.13 -19.18 -16.65
CA ASN A 362 -12.06 -20.46 -17.33
C ASN A 362 -12.26 -21.63 -16.34
N LYS A 363 -11.59 -21.61 -15.19
CA LYS A 363 -11.78 -22.64 -14.14
C LYS A 363 -13.18 -22.62 -13.51
N ILE A 364 -13.80 -21.46 -13.40
CA ILE A 364 -15.20 -21.32 -13.00
C ILE A 364 -16.13 -22.03 -13.99
N SER A 365 -15.92 -21.79 -15.29
CA SER A 365 -16.75 -22.36 -16.36
C SER A 365 -16.60 -23.86 -16.56
N HIS A 366 -15.56 -24.48 -15.98
CA HIS A 366 -15.38 -25.94 -16.00
C HIS A 366 -16.19 -26.68 -14.94
N PHE A 367 -16.90 -25.98 -14.06
CA PHE A 367 -17.73 -26.58 -13.00
C PHE A 367 -16.96 -27.61 -12.17
N LEU A 368 -15.75 -27.26 -11.75
CA LEU A 368 -14.90 -28.14 -10.95
C LEU A 368 -15.51 -28.38 -9.58
N ASP A 369 -15.52 -29.62 -9.13
CA ASP A 369 -15.98 -29.98 -7.79
C ASP A 369 -15.02 -29.42 -6.73
N VAL A 370 -15.59 -28.89 -5.66
CA VAL A 370 -14.86 -28.42 -4.49
C VAL A 370 -15.03 -29.44 -3.38
N THR A 371 -13.97 -30.19 -3.12
CA THR A 371 -13.97 -31.25 -2.11
C THR A 371 -13.19 -30.82 -0.87
N THR A 372 -13.58 -31.37 0.26
CA THR A 372 -12.93 -31.09 1.55
C THR A 372 -12.64 -32.39 2.26
N GLU A 373 -11.40 -32.55 2.70
CA GLU A 373 -10.96 -33.69 3.46
C GLU A 373 -10.27 -33.24 4.76
N VAL A 374 -10.58 -33.95 5.86
CA VAL A 374 -9.92 -33.73 7.15
C VAL A 374 -8.92 -34.85 7.37
N MET A 375 -7.64 -34.50 7.53
CA MET A 375 -6.57 -35.49 7.63
C MET A 375 -5.45 -35.01 8.56
N SER A 376 -4.48 -35.89 8.84
CA SER A 376 -3.30 -35.48 9.60
C SER A 376 -2.43 -34.50 8.80
N ALA A 377 -1.74 -33.56 9.49
CA ALA A 377 -0.82 -32.64 8.85
C ALA A 377 0.29 -33.37 8.04
N LYS A 378 0.68 -34.59 8.47
CA LYS A 378 1.65 -35.43 7.74
C LYS A 378 1.10 -35.97 6.43
N ASP A 379 -0.17 -36.32 6.39
CA ASP A 379 -0.81 -36.83 5.17
C ASP A 379 -1.12 -35.68 4.22
N ALA A 380 -1.54 -34.54 4.73
CA ALA A 380 -1.74 -33.33 3.93
C ALA A 380 -0.44 -32.89 3.22
N ALA A 381 0.71 -33.01 3.85
CA ALA A 381 2.00 -32.72 3.21
C ALA A 381 2.30 -33.63 1.99
N LYS A 382 1.68 -34.83 1.92
CA LYS A 382 1.84 -35.78 0.80
C LYS A 382 0.94 -35.45 -0.39
N THR A 383 -0.17 -34.71 -0.16
CA THR A 383 -1.11 -34.32 -1.22
C THR A 383 -0.58 -33.18 -2.09
N GLY A 384 0.51 -32.53 -1.71
CA GLY A 384 1.01 -31.32 -2.35
C GLY A 384 0.21 -30.06 -1.99
N ALA A 385 -0.64 -30.15 -0.95
CA ALA A 385 -1.43 -29.01 -0.51
C ALA A 385 -0.55 -27.83 -0.08
N THR A 386 -0.87 -26.65 -0.58
CA THR A 386 -0.20 -25.41 -0.19
C THR A 386 -0.62 -25.03 1.23
N ALA A 387 0.37 -24.89 2.12
CA ALA A 387 0.16 -24.38 3.47
C ALA A 387 0.44 -22.89 3.52
N LEU A 388 -0.41 -22.11 4.18
CA LEU A 388 -0.21 -20.69 4.36
C LEU A 388 0.93 -20.43 5.36
N PHE A 389 1.79 -19.49 5.02
CA PHE A 389 2.95 -19.15 5.85
C PHE A 389 2.48 -18.41 7.12
N GLY A 390 2.94 -18.88 8.30
CA GLY A 390 2.67 -18.20 9.58
C GLY A 390 1.47 -18.74 10.36
N GLU A 391 0.61 -19.58 9.78
CA GLU A 391 -0.45 -20.25 10.53
C GLU A 391 0.09 -21.44 11.32
N LYS A 392 -0.35 -21.55 12.60
CA LYS A 392 -0.06 -22.70 13.43
C LYS A 392 -1.15 -23.74 13.20
N TYR A 393 -0.83 -24.75 12.42
CA TYR A 393 -1.73 -25.88 12.19
C TYR A 393 -1.64 -26.87 13.34
N GLY A 394 -2.81 -27.40 13.75
CA GLY A 394 -2.88 -28.52 14.70
C GLY A 394 -2.45 -29.84 14.06
N ASP A 395 -2.57 -30.94 14.84
CA ASP A 395 -2.28 -32.29 14.33
C ASP A 395 -3.21 -32.71 13.19
N THR A 396 -4.42 -32.15 13.14
CA THR A 396 -5.43 -32.39 12.13
C THR A 396 -5.72 -31.11 11.35
N VAL A 397 -5.73 -31.21 10.02
CA VAL A 397 -5.91 -30.10 9.10
C VAL A 397 -7.03 -30.37 8.10
N ARG A 398 -7.66 -29.32 7.60
CA ARG A 398 -8.68 -29.38 6.57
C ARG A 398 -8.05 -29.01 5.24
N VAL A 399 -8.10 -29.92 4.26
CA VAL A 399 -7.60 -29.75 2.89
C VAL A 399 -8.78 -29.45 1.99
N VAL A 400 -8.72 -28.36 1.24
CA VAL A 400 -9.71 -27.96 0.24
C VAL A 400 -9.10 -28.13 -1.14
N SER A 401 -9.75 -28.92 -1.99
CA SER A 401 -9.34 -29.15 -3.38
C SER A 401 -10.41 -28.66 -4.35
N ILE A 402 -10.01 -27.95 -5.40
CA ILE A 402 -10.87 -27.49 -6.49
C ILE A 402 -10.45 -28.24 -7.75
N GLY A 403 -11.15 -29.36 -8.01
CA GLY A 403 -10.72 -30.32 -9.02
C GLY A 403 -9.28 -30.77 -8.80
N ASP A 404 -8.51 -30.81 -9.87
CA ASP A 404 -7.06 -31.03 -9.89
C ASP A 404 -6.24 -29.73 -9.99
N TYR A 405 -6.91 -28.57 -9.90
CA TYR A 405 -6.29 -27.28 -10.16
C TYR A 405 -5.68 -26.62 -8.91
N SER A 406 -6.41 -26.58 -7.79
CA SER A 406 -5.95 -25.99 -6.55
C SER A 406 -6.15 -26.97 -5.39
N CYS A 407 -5.16 -27.05 -4.49
CA CYS A 407 -5.22 -27.87 -3.28
C CYS A 407 -4.51 -27.11 -2.16
N GLU A 408 -5.27 -26.68 -1.12
CA GLU A 408 -4.76 -25.81 -0.08
C GLU A 408 -5.29 -26.18 1.31
N LEU A 409 -4.52 -25.88 2.36
CA LEU A 409 -4.99 -25.98 3.74
C LEU A 409 -5.90 -24.78 4.05
N CYS A 410 -7.18 -25.03 4.29
CA CYS A 410 -8.14 -23.95 4.53
C CYS A 410 -9.27 -24.35 5.47
N GLY A 411 -9.52 -23.51 6.51
CA GLY A 411 -10.63 -23.65 7.46
C GLY A 411 -11.89 -22.87 7.07
N GLY A 412 -11.90 -22.16 5.95
CA GLY A 412 -13.02 -21.33 5.53
C GLY A 412 -14.20 -22.08 4.92
N THR A 413 -15.25 -21.33 4.59
CA THR A 413 -16.41 -21.89 3.89
C THR A 413 -16.26 -21.73 2.38
N HIS A 414 -16.66 -22.74 1.63
CA HIS A 414 -16.51 -22.81 0.18
C HIS A 414 -17.80 -23.20 -0.51
N VAL A 415 -17.93 -22.86 -1.79
CA VAL A 415 -18.97 -23.43 -2.66
C VAL A 415 -18.66 -24.91 -2.91
N LYS A 416 -19.67 -25.68 -3.31
CA LYS A 416 -19.49 -27.11 -3.61
C LYS A 416 -18.99 -27.37 -5.03
N ASN A 417 -19.12 -26.38 -5.90
CA ASN A 417 -18.70 -26.46 -7.30
C ASN A 417 -18.29 -25.08 -7.78
N SER A 418 -17.20 -24.97 -8.56
CA SER A 418 -16.66 -23.68 -9.03
C SER A 418 -17.67 -22.85 -9.82
N GLY A 419 -18.60 -23.48 -10.53
CA GLY A 419 -19.66 -22.78 -11.26
C GLY A 419 -20.60 -21.95 -10.37
N GLN A 420 -20.70 -22.25 -9.07
CA GLN A 420 -21.48 -21.47 -8.11
C GLN A 420 -20.85 -20.09 -7.80
N ILE A 421 -19.60 -19.86 -8.17
CA ILE A 421 -18.95 -18.54 -8.10
C ILE A 421 -19.62 -17.56 -9.09
N GLY A 422 -20.12 -18.09 -10.22
CA GLY A 422 -20.73 -17.32 -11.30
C GLY A 422 -19.70 -16.73 -12.25
N ALA A 423 -19.13 -15.59 -11.90
CA ALA A 423 -18.05 -14.95 -12.63
C ALA A 423 -17.08 -14.28 -11.63
N PHE A 424 -15.89 -13.94 -12.11
CA PHE A 424 -14.83 -13.29 -11.33
C PHE A 424 -14.34 -12.04 -12.07
N LYS A 425 -14.16 -10.92 -11.35
CA LYS A 425 -13.64 -9.67 -11.90
C LYS A 425 -12.61 -9.06 -10.97
N ILE A 426 -11.42 -8.77 -11.49
CA ILE A 426 -10.40 -7.97 -10.80
C ILE A 426 -10.80 -6.50 -10.90
N LEU A 427 -10.92 -5.81 -9.77
CA LEU A 427 -11.24 -4.39 -9.68
C LEU A 427 -9.99 -3.53 -9.73
N GLY A 428 -8.89 -4.02 -9.17
CA GLY A 428 -7.64 -3.30 -9.13
C GLY A 428 -6.45 -4.11 -8.64
N GLU A 429 -5.26 -3.64 -8.99
CA GLU A 429 -3.98 -4.15 -8.52
C GLU A 429 -3.14 -2.98 -8.01
N SER A 430 -2.56 -3.10 -6.82
CA SER A 430 -1.80 -2.04 -6.18
C SER A 430 -0.64 -2.57 -5.31
N GLY A 431 0.30 -1.67 -4.96
CA GLY A 431 1.37 -1.99 -4.01
C GLY A 431 0.94 -1.67 -2.58
N VAL A 432 1.12 -2.62 -1.66
CA VAL A 432 0.84 -2.43 -0.21
C VAL A 432 2.12 -2.14 0.54
N ALA A 433 3.16 -2.91 0.24
CA ALA A 433 4.48 -2.78 0.83
C ALA A 433 5.54 -3.14 -0.20
N SER A 434 6.80 -2.90 0.13
CA SER A 434 7.89 -3.28 -0.76
C SER A 434 7.92 -4.80 -0.95
N GLY A 435 7.69 -5.25 -2.19
CA GLY A 435 7.63 -6.66 -2.54
C GLY A 435 6.30 -7.34 -2.27
N VAL A 436 5.25 -6.60 -1.87
CA VAL A 436 3.90 -7.11 -1.67
C VAL A 436 2.91 -6.36 -2.56
N ARG A 437 2.20 -7.10 -3.37
CA ARG A 437 1.13 -6.61 -4.26
C ARG A 437 -0.23 -7.04 -3.71
N ARG A 438 -1.25 -6.27 -4.03
CA ARG A 438 -2.65 -6.49 -3.65
C ARG A 438 -3.52 -6.59 -4.88
N ILE A 439 -4.37 -7.59 -4.93
CA ILE A 439 -5.50 -7.66 -5.85
C ILE A 439 -6.78 -7.52 -5.05
N GLU A 440 -7.69 -6.70 -5.55
CA GLU A 440 -9.07 -6.58 -5.11
C GLU A 440 -9.97 -7.11 -6.22
N ALA A 441 -10.92 -7.97 -5.85
CA ALA A 441 -11.79 -8.62 -6.82
C ALA A 441 -13.18 -8.93 -6.24
N VAL A 442 -14.13 -9.16 -7.12
CA VAL A 442 -15.52 -9.51 -6.79
C VAL A 442 -15.98 -10.70 -7.60
N THR A 443 -17.01 -11.39 -7.11
CA THR A 443 -17.61 -12.52 -7.80
C THR A 443 -19.13 -12.35 -7.99
N GLY A 444 -19.69 -13.06 -8.96
CA GLY A 444 -21.12 -13.23 -9.16
C GLY A 444 -21.89 -11.90 -9.19
N MET A 445 -22.84 -11.75 -8.28
CA MET A 445 -23.68 -10.54 -8.21
C MET A 445 -22.92 -9.28 -7.88
N GLY A 446 -21.76 -9.35 -7.19
CA GLY A 446 -20.90 -8.18 -6.94
C GLY A 446 -20.43 -7.50 -8.21
N ILE A 447 -20.26 -8.24 -9.31
CA ILE A 447 -19.90 -7.69 -10.62
C ILE A 447 -21.03 -6.81 -11.16
N PHE A 448 -22.29 -7.25 -11.04
CA PHE A 448 -23.45 -6.47 -11.48
C PHE A 448 -23.64 -5.22 -10.62
N GLU A 449 -23.35 -5.30 -9.33
CA GLU A 449 -23.39 -4.14 -8.43
C GLU A 449 -22.37 -3.10 -8.89
N LYS A 450 -21.13 -3.50 -9.17
CA LYS A 450 -20.09 -2.61 -9.71
C LYS A 450 -20.43 -2.06 -11.10
N TYR A 451 -20.96 -2.91 -11.97
CA TYR A 451 -21.43 -2.46 -13.28
C TYR A 451 -22.52 -1.37 -13.15
N ASN A 452 -23.49 -1.53 -12.25
CA ASN A 452 -24.53 -0.54 -12.02
C ASN A 452 -23.98 0.77 -11.43
N GLU A 453 -22.99 0.71 -10.54
CA GLU A 453 -22.28 1.88 -10.01
C GLU A 453 -21.57 2.65 -11.16
N ASP A 454 -20.85 1.94 -12.03
CA ASP A 454 -20.17 2.52 -13.19
C ASP A 454 -21.18 3.13 -14.19
N GLU A 455 -22.31 2.46 -14.45
CA GLU A 455 -23.38 2.96 -15.29
C GLU A 455 -23.99 4.27 -14.73
N ALA A 456 -24.22 4.31 -13.41
CA ALA A 456 -24.71 5.52 -12.75
C ALA A 456 -23.70 6.68 -12.89
N LEU A 457 -22.41 6.41 -12.63
CA LEU A 457 -21.35 7.40 -12.81
C LEU A 457 -21.25 7.92 -14.25
N ILE A 458 -21.29 7.01 -15.23
CA ILE A 458 -21.27 7.36 -16.65
C ILE A 458 -22.51 8.23 -17.01
N SER A 459 -23.68 7.88 -16.48
CA SER A 459 -24.91 8.65 -16.67
C SER A 459 -24.79 10.07 -16.10
N ASP A 460 -24.24 10.21 -14.90
CA ASP A 460 -24.01 11.50 -14.26
C ASP A 460 -23.03 12.36 -15.06
N VAL A 461 -21.89 11.79 -15.48
CA VAL A 461 -20.91 12.49 -16.32
C VAL A 461 -21.54 12.90 -17.67
N SER A 462 -22.34 12.01 -18.28
CA SER A 462 -23.10 12.30 -19.50
C SER A 462 -24.02 13.49 -19.31
N GLY A 463 -24.73 13.55 -18.17
CA GLY A 463 -25.61 14.66 -17.80
C GLY A 463 -24.85 15.99 -17.61
N ILE A 464 -23.73 15.97 -16.89
CA ILE A 464 -22.88 17.16 -16.65
C ILE A 464 -22.34 17.71 -17.98
N LEU A 465 -21.79 16.82 -18.81
CA LEU A 465 -21.21 17.21 -20.12
C LEU A 465 -22.24 17.48 -21.20
N LYS A 466 -23.50 17.16 -20.94
CA LYS A 466 -24.61 17.20 -21.95
C LYS A 466 -24.21 16.46 -23.23
N ALA A 467 -23.60 15.31 -23.09
CA ALA A 467 -23.08 14.49 -24.17
C ALA A 467 -23.68 13.08 -24.12
N LYS A 468 -23.86 12.43 -25.25
CA LYS A 468 -24.19 10.99 -25.26
C LYS A 468 -23.00 10.18 -24.77
N ARG A 469 -23.26 8.96 -24.29
CA ARG A 469 -22.25 8.03 -23.70
C ARG A 469 -21.00 7.86 -24.58
N ASP A 470 -21.21 7.63 -25.86
CA ASP A 470 -20.15 7.44 -26.86
C ASP A 470 -19.34 8.71 -27.16
N MET A 471 -19.87 9.89 -26.78
CA MET A 471 -19.26 11.19 -26.99
C MET A 471 -18.65 11.83 -25.74
N ILE A 472 -18.71 11.15 -24.60
CA ILE A 472 -18.21 11.69 -23.31
C ILE A 472 -16.72 12.04 -23.40
N ALA A 473 -15.91 11.13 -23.90
CA ALA A 473 -14.46 11.32 -24.00
C ALA A 473 -14.10 12.49 -24.93
N ASP A 474 -14.73 12.56 -26.10
CA ASP A 474 -14.51 13.63 -27.07
C ASP A 474 -14.93 14.99 -26.51
N LYS A 475 -16.08 15.03 -25.81
CA LYS A 475 -16.56 16.28 -25.19
C LYS A 475 -15.65 16.74 -24.05
N ALA A 476 -15.17 15.81 -23.23
CA ALA A 476 -14.21 16.13 -22.17
C ALA A 476 -12.88 16.64 -22.72
N ALA A 477 -12.37 16.03 -23.80
CA ALA A 477 -11.18 16.50 -24.49
C ALA A 477 -11.38 17.91 -25.07
N ALA A 478 -12.51 18.14 -25.77
CA ALA A 478 -12.85 19.46 -26.33
C ALA A 478 -12.93 20.55 -25.26
N LEU A 479 -13.58 20.28 -24.12
CA LEU A 479 -13.64 21.21 -23.00
C LEU A 479 -12.25 21.49 -22.38
N THR A 480 -11.40 20.47 -22.31
CA THR A 480 -10.03 20.64 -21.81
C THR A 480 -9.22 21.56 -22.73
N ASP A 481 -9.37 21.42 -24.04
CA ASP A 481 -8.69 22.26 -25.02
C ASP A 481 -9.27 23.69 -25.05
N GLU A 482 -10.58 23.84 -24.90
CA GLU A 482 -11.25 25.13 -24.76
C GLU A 482 -10.75 25.89 -23.52
N VAL A 483 -10.63 25.20 -22.36
CA VAL A 483 -10.08 25.82 -21.14
C VAL A 483 -8.64 26.25 -21.33
N LYS A 484 -7.81 25.46 -22.03
CA LYS A 484 -6.42 25.87 -22.36
C LYS A 484 -6.40 27.10 -23.27
N ALA A 485 -7.23 27.12 -24.30
CA ALA A 485 -7.33 28.26 -25.23
C ALA A 485 -7.81 29.55 -24.52
N LEU A 486 -8.87 29.43 -23.71
CA LEU A 486 -9.38 30.58 -22.94
C LEU A 486 -8.35 31.09 -21.91
N ARG A 487 -7.60 30.22 -21.25
CA ARG A 487 -6.50 30.65 -20.34
C ARG A 487 -5.44 31.44 -21.09
N LYS A 488 -5.08 30.99 -22.28
CA LYS A 488 -4.08 31.69 -23.13
C LYS A 488 -4.63 33.03 -23.60
N GLU A 489 -5.89 33.08 -24.03
CA GLU A 489 -6.53 34.33 -24.44
C GLU A 489 -6.63 35.35 -23.30
N VAL A 490 -7.00 34.90 -22.09
CA VAL A 490 -7.00 35.77 -20.89
C VAL A 490 -5.59 36.31 -20.59
N GLU A 491 -4.55 35.48 -20.74
CA GLU A 491 -3.17 35.93 -20.55
C GLU A 491 -2.74 36.96 -21.60
N GLU A 492 -3.11 36.74 -22.87
CA GLU A 492 -2.86 37.69 -23.96
C GLU A 492 -3.61 39.00 -23.77
N LEU A 493 -4.88 38.94 -23.36
CA LEU A 493 -5.68 40.13 -23.06
C LEU A 493 -5.12 40.93 -21.89
N LYS A 494 -4.70 40.25 -20.82
CA LYS A 494 -4.03 40.91 -19.70
C LYS A 494 -2.73 41.61 -20.14
N LYS A 495 -1.90 40.97 -20.96
CA LYS A 495 -0.67 41.58 -21.52
C LYS A 495 -1.01 42.79 -22.41
N ALA A 496 -2.05 42.69 -23.22
CA ALA A 496 -2.48 43.81 -24.08
C ALA A 496 -2.99 45.01 -23.25
N GLU A 497 -3.72 44.75 -22.17
CA GLU A 497 -4.21 45.78 -21.26
C GLU A 497 -3.04 46.47 -20.52
N MET A 498 -2.07 45.67 -20.05
CA MET A 498 -0.83 46.15 -19.43
C MET A 498 -0.09 47.11 -20.38
N ASN A 499 0.04 46.75 -21.66
CA ASN A 499 0.74 47.56 -22.66
C ASN A 499 0.01 48.87 -22.97
N LYS A 500 -1.33 48.90 -22.96
CA LYS A 500 -2.11 50.14 -23.16
C LYS A 500 -1.94 51.14 -22.01
N GLY A 501 -1.73 50.67 -20.78
CA GLY A 501 -1.55 51.48 -19.60
C GLY A 501 -0.13 52.07 -19.43
N LEU A 502 0.87 51.53 -20.14
CA LEU A 502 2.28 51.91 -19.99
C LEU A 502 2.55 53.42 -20.25
N GLY A 503 2.00 53.97 -21.30
CA GLY A 503 2.19 55.40 -21.65
C GLY A 503 1.68 56.34 -20.56
N SER A 504 0.49 56.07 -20.04
CA SER A 504 -0.12 56.91 -18.99
C SER A 504 0.62 56.83 -17.66
N LEU A 505 1.19 55.66 -17.32
CA LEU A 505 1.96 55.48 -16.09
C LEU A 505 3.27 56.32 -16.06
N ILE A 506 3.87 56.52 -17.23
CA ILE A 506 5.10 57.31 -17.36
C ILE A 506 4.75 58.80 -17.31
N ASP A 507 3.63 59.19 -17.88
CA ASP A 507 3.15 60.60 -17.89
C ASP A 507 2.66 61.06 -16.50
N GLU A 508 2.18 60.13 -15.68
CA GLU A 508 1.72 60.36 -14.28
C GLU A 508 2.86 60.31 -13.26
N ALA A 509 4.10 60.03 -13.68
CA ALA A 509 5.24 59.88 -12.78
C ALA A 509 5.59 61.18 -12.06
N ALA A 510 5.73 61.12 -10.73
CA ALA A 510 6.19 62.25 -9.92
C ALA A 510 7.73 62.37 -10.02
N GLU A 511 8.25 63.57 -10.19
CA GLU A 511 9.69 63.79 -10.19
C GLU A 511 10.19 64.08 -8.75
N VAL A 512 11.07 63.24 -8.26
CA VAL A 512 11.68 63.36 -6.92
C VAL A 512 13.19 63.28 -7.04
N ASN A 513 13.89 64.37 -6.70
CA ASN A 513 15.36 64.43 -6.76
C ASN A 513 15.96 64.02 -8.13
N GLY A 514 15.30 64.36 -9.23
CA GLY A 514 15.78 64.03 -10.57
C GLY A 514 15.58 62.53 -10.95
N VAL A 515 14.68 61.84 -10.28
CA VAL A 515 14.23 60.48 -10.59
C VAL A 515 12.71 60.50 -10.75
N LYS A 516 12.20 59.90 -11.81
CA LYS A 516 10.75 59.72 -12.03
C LYS A 516 10.25 58.55 -11.17
N LEU A 517 9.37 58.83 -10.23
CA LEU A 517 8.76 57.85 -9.36
C LEU A 517 7.35 57.49 -9.89
N ILE A 518 7.17 56.23 -10.22
CA ILE A 518 5.87 55.67 -10.62
C ILE A 518 5.32 54.84 -9.44
N THR A 519 4.15 55.22 -8.95
CA THR A 519 3.45 54.47 -7.92
C THR A 519 2.08 54.05 -8.46
N LYS A 520 1.76 52.73 -8.43
CA LYS A 520 0.48 52.26 -8.92
C LYS A 520 0.01 51.05 -8.13
N HIS A 521 -1.28 50.98 -7.93
CA HIS A 521 -2.01 49.81 -7.42
C HIS A 521 -2.66 49.09 -8.59
N PHE A 522 -2.60 47.73 -8.54
CA PHE A 522 -3.21 46.84 -9.53
C PHE A 522 -4.08 45.83 -8.82
N ASP A 523 -5.26 45.54 -9.37
CA ASP A 523 -6.13 44.48 -8.92
C ASP A 523 -5.87 43.20 -9.73
N ASP A 524 -5.80 42.04 -9.06
CA ASP A 524 -5.62 40.72 -9.68
C ASP A 524 -4.35 40.51 -10.53
N TYR A 525 -3.26 41.25 -10.23
CA TYR A 525 -1.94 41.05 -10.83
C TYR A 525 -1.07 40.14 -9.98
N SER A 526 -0.39 39.18 -10.62
CA SER A 526 0.63 38.37 -9.94
C SER A 526 1.96 39.10 -9.82
N ILE A 527 2.85 38.66 -8.94
CA ILE A 527 4.23 39.19 -8.83
C ILE A 527 5.00 39.10 -10.15
N ASN A 528 4.70 38.07 -10.98
CA ASN A 528 5.34 37.90 -12.29
C ASN A 528 4.82 38.92 -13.30
N ASP A 529 3.55 39.27 -13.24
CA ASP A 529 2.97 40.32 -14.06
C ASP A 529 3.60 41.68 -13.71
N LEU A 530 3.73 42.01 -12.42
CA LEU A 530 4.38 43.23 -11.97
C LEU A 530 5.86 43.29 -12.38
N ARG A 531 6.59 42.17 -12.33
CA ARG A 531 7.98 42.09 -12.81
C ARG A 531 8.08 42.35 -14.32
N GLY A 532 7.24 41.65 -15.10
CA GLY A 532 7.19 41.88 -16.56
C GLY A 532 6.91 43.32 -16.92
N LEU A 533 5.94 43.95 -16.24
CA LEU A 533 5.62 45.38 -16.42
C LEU A 533 6.81 46.26 -16.06
N SER A 534 7.46 46.03 -14.93
CA SER A 534 8.62 46.83 -14.50
C SER A 534 9.81 46.69 -15.43
N ASP A 535 10.07 45.48 -15.96
CA ASP A 535 11.18 45.24 -16.88
C ASP A 535 10.91 45.92 -18.24
N GLN A 536 9.68 45.95 -18.71
CA GLN A 536 9.29 46.62 -19.94
C GLN A 536 9.44 48.15 -19.81
N ILE A 537 9.01 48.75 -18.69
CA ILE A 537 9.19 50.18 -18.42
C ILE A 537 10.68 50.56 -18.37
N LYS A 538 11.53 49.72 -17.71
CA LYS A 538 12.97 49.94 -17.62
C LYS A 538 13.69 49.85 -18.97
N ALA A 539 13.23 48.98 -19.86
CA ALA A 539 13.83 48.79 -21.17
C ALA A 539 13.72 50.05 -22.05
N GLU A 540 12.64 50.82 -21.89
CA GLU A 540 12.33 51.97 -22.73
C GLU A 540 12.69 53.29 -22.05
N ASN A 541 12.96 53.33 -20.75
CA ASN A 541 13.07 54.56 -19.99
C ASN A 541 14.26 54.54 -18.99
N LYS A 542 14.93 55.67 -18.80
CA LYS A 542 15.98 55.90 -17.82
C LYS A 542 15.50 56.81 -16.69
N GLY A 543 16.15 56.77 -15.55
CA GLY A 543 15.86 57.64 -14.41
C GLY A 543 14.57 57.30 -13.71
N ILE A 544 14.16 56.02 -13.68
CA ILE A 544 12.86 55.60 -13.16
C ILE A 544 13.01 54.72 -11.91
N ALA A 545 12.19 55.05 -10.91
CA ALA A 545 11.89 54.22 -9.74
C ALA A 545 10.40 53.85 -9.76
N MET A 546 10.09 52.58 -9.50
CA MET A 546 8.71 52.05 -9.50
C MET A 546 8.37 51.37 -8.18
N VAL A 547 7.20 51.68 -7.65
CA VAL A 547 6.60 51.01 -6.49
C VAL A 547 5.20 50.55 -6.90
N PHE A 548 5.10 49.28 -7.13
CA PHE A 548 3.83 48.66 -7.51
C PHE A 548 3.26 47.83 -6.34
N ALA A 549 1.96 47.93 -6.13
CA ALA A 549 1.21 47.11 -5.21
C ALA A 549 0.16 46.31 -5.99
N ALA A 550 0.00 45.05 -5.69
CA ALA A 550 -1.08 44.25 -6.26
C ALA A 550 -1.83 43.50 -5.15
N VAL A 551 -3.14 43.38 -5.34
CA VAL A 551 -4.02 42.56 -4.50
C VAL A 551 -4.52 41.40 -5.34
N SER A 552 -4.16 40.17 -4.97
CA SER A 552 -4.63 38.97 -5.64
C SER A 552 -4.89 37.88 -4.60
N GLY A 553 -6.07 37.23 -4.66
CA GLY A 553 -6.45 36.17 -3.73
C GLY A 553 -6.43 36.59 -2.24
N GLY A 554 -6.72 37.86 -1.93
CA GLY A 554 -6.70 38.40 -0.57
C GLY A 554 -5.30 38.67 0.01
N LYS A 555 -4.24 38.56 -0.79
CA LYS A 555 -2.87 38.89 -0.40
C LYS A 555 -2.40 40.16 -1.12
N VAL A 556 -1.73 41.04 -0.38
CA VAL A 556 -1.06 42.23 -0.92
C VAL A 556 0.39 41.90 -1.24
N THR A 557 0.80 42.23 -2.45
CA THR A 557 2.18 42.03 -2.92
C THR A 557 2.74 43.35 -3.36
N PHE A 558 3.94 43.70 -2.89
CA PHE A 558 4.68 44.90 -3.30
C PHE A 558 5.85 44.53 -4.20
N LEU A 559 6.08 45.33 -5.22
CA LEU A 559 7.27 45.27 -6.06
C LEU A 559 7.92 46.67 -6.08
N VAL A 560 9.19 46.74 -5.73
CA VAL A 560 10.05 47.93 -5.95
C VAL A 560 11.05 47.57 -7.03
N SER A 561 11.12 48.38 -8.08
CA SER A 561 12.07 48.20 -9.18
C SER A 561 12.69 49.53 -9.57
N LEU A 562 13.99 49.53 -9.89
CA LEU A 562 14.78 50.73 -10.24
C LEU A 562 15.45 50.46 -11.59
N SER A 563 15.58 51.52 -12.42
CA SER A 563 16.44 51.47 -13.61
C SER A 563 17.92 51.52 -13.20
N ASP A 564 18.80 50.98 -14.07
CA ASP A 564 20.23 50.77 -13.74
C ASP A 564 20.94 52.10 -13.39
N ASP A 565 20.64 53.17 -14.08
CA ASP A 565 21.16 54.49 -13.83
C ASP A 565 20.71 55.10 -12.48
N VAL A 566 19.57 54.69 -11.94
CA VAL A 566 19.11 55.04 -10.58
C VAL A 566 19.85 54.21 -9.54
N VAL A 567 20.13 52.95 -9.84
CA VAL A 567 20.98 52.10 -8.98
C VAL A 567 22.39 52.63 -8.90
N GLU A 568 22.99 53.10 -10.01
CA GLU A 568 24.31 53.72 -10.05
C GLU A 568 24.39 55.02 -9.20
N LYS A 569 23.25 55.74 -9.02
CA LYS A 569 23.16 56.87 -8.10
C LYS A 569 23.10 56.49 -6.61
N GLY A 570 23.19 55.20 -6.30
CA GLY A 570 23.25 54.68 -4.91
C GLY A 570 21.91 54.30 -4.30
N TYR A 571 20.83 54.28 -5.09
CA TYR A 571 19.53 53.77 -4.62
C TYR A 571 19.42 52.24 -4.72
N HIS A 572 18.75 51.62 -3.76
CA HIS A 572 18.62 50.15 -3.71
C HIS A 572 17.18 49.74 -3.47
N ALA A 573 16.57 49.03 -4.41
CA ALA A 573 15.20 48.54 -4.31
C ALA A 573 14.95 47.69 -3.05
N GLY A 574 15.93 46.83 -2.66
CA GLY A 574 15.84 46.00 -1.47
C GLY A 574 15.88 46.75 -0.13
N LYS A 575 16.40 48.02 -0.10
CA LYS A 575 16.31 48.88 1.08
C LYS A 575 14.96 49.59 1.10
N MET A 576 14.49 50.08 -0.04
CA MET A 576 13.23 50.79 -0.16
C MET A 576 12.03 49.92 0.20
N ILE A 577 12.00 48.65 -0.23
CA ILE A 577 10.88 47.75 0.06
C ILE A 577 10.78 47.37 1.56
N LYS A 578 11.84 47.57 2.35
CA LYS A 578 11.80 47.34 3.80
C LYS A 578 11.21 48.50 4.58
N GLU A 579 11.08 49.66 3.95
CA GLU A 579 10.53 50.88 4.54
C GLU A 579 9.03 51.07 4.16
N ILE A 580 8.54 50.29 3.22
CA ILE A 580 7.13 50.18 2.80
C ILE A 580 6.43 49.07 3.60
#